data_e0f934b45ad9b335368434e19e5ecebc
#
_entry.id   e0f934b45ad9b335368434e19e5ecebc
#
_cell.length_a   1.000
_cell.length_b   1.000
_cell.length_c   1.000
_cell.angle_alpha   90.00
_cell.angle_beta   90.00
_cell.angle_gamma   90.00
#
_symmetry.space_group_name_H-M   'P 1'
#
loop_
_entity.id
_entity.type
_entity.pdbx_description
1 polymer ?
#
loop_
_entity_poly.entity_id
_entity_poly.type
_entity_poly.pdbx_seq_one_letter_code
_entity_poly.pdbx_strand_id
1 'polypeptide(L)'
;MLDITKMLHQIINLELKIDDEKELMIGPETRKQTIFVDLDISLSNMAEAAGWYKVVNPREADKEDLLKSYVQSVALLLLYSAKMQWTHLVVLDDQAWQRITNAKSSTKLAELNKSYLAIKHFLSDAYFNHQQESFRHAWHLLLKMGISDWQLTPDQISSAYQAMINQY
;
A
#
# COMPACT_ATOMS: atom_id res chain seq x y z
N MET A 1 2.73 -12.84 -11.04
CA MET A 1 1.66 -11.96 -10.52
C MET A 1 1.63 -12.07 -9.00
N LEU A 2 1.34 -10.99 -8.28
CA LEU A 2 1.14 -11.03 -6.83
C LEU A 2 -0.14 -11.79 -6.50
N ASP A 3 -0.07 -12.69 -5.53
CA ASP A 3 -1.25 -13.38 -5.00
C ASP A 3 -1.94 -12.49 -3.94
N ILE A 4 -2.70 -11.51 -4.44
CA ILE A 4 -3.41 -10.53 -3.60
C ILE A 4 -4.40 -11.21 -2.65
N THR A 5 -5.07 -12.28 -3.09
CA THR A 5 -6.02 -13.01 -2.26
C THR A 5 -5.33 -13.65 -1.06
N LYS A 6 -4.17 -14.29 -1.28
CA LYS A 6 -3.37 -14.86 -0.19
C LYS A 6 -2.89 -13.76 0.77
N MET A 7 -2.34 -12.67 0.22
CA MET A 7 -1.85 -11.54 1.03
C MET A 7 -2.97 -10.94 1.89
N LEU A 8 -4.16 -10.77 1.32
CA LEU A 8 -5.35 -10.27 2.03
C LEU A 8 -5.73 -11.19 3.21
N HIS A 9 -5.80 -12.51 2.97
CA HIS A 9 -6.11 -13.45 4.05
C HIS A 9 -5.05 -13.44 5.15
N GLN A 10 -3.78 -13.33 4.78
CA GLN A 10 -2.68 -13.29 5.76
C GLN A 10 -2.77 -12.08 6.69
N ILE A 11 -3.04 -10.88 6.17
CA ILE A 11 -3.12 -9.67 7.01
C ILE A 11 -4.38 -9.67 7.88
N ILE A 12 -5.51 -10.18 7.38
CA ILE A 12 -6.73 -10.34 8.17
C ILE A 12 -6.48 -11.30 9.34
N ASN A 13 -5.87 -12.46 9.07
CA ASN A 13 -5.56 -13.44 10.11
C ASN A 13 -4.55 -12.91 11.13
N LEU A 14 -3.56 -12.14 10.69
CA LEU A 14 -2.60 -11.51 11.58
C LEU A 14 -3.28 -10.51 12.51
N GLU A 15 -4.16 -9.66 11.99
CA GLU A 15 -4.90 -8.71 12.82
C GLU A 15 -5.75 -9.43 13.87
N LEU A 16 -6.50 -10.47 13.47
CA LEU A 16 -7.31 -11.27 14.40
C LEU A 16 -6.45 -11.91 15.49
N LYS A 17 -5.30 -12.45 15.14
CA LYS A 17 -4.35 -13.02 16.08
C LYS A 17 -3.85 -11.98 17.09
N ILE A 18 -3.46 -10.80 16.61
CA ILE A 18 -2.99 -9.71 17.49
C ILE A 18 -4.10 -9.22 18.42
N ASP A 19 -5.32 -9.09 17.92
CA ASP A 19 -6.48 -8.71 18.73
C ASP A 19 -6.74 -9.69 19.87
N ASP A 20 -6.68 -10.98 19.57
CA ASP A 20 -6.88 -12.04 20.55
C ASP A 20 -5.76 -12.08 21.59
N GLU A 21 -4.50 -12.07 21.14
CA GLU A 21 -3.33 -12.11 22.02
C GLU A 21 -3.18 -10.88 22.95
N LYS A 22 -3.58 -9.70 22.45
CA LYS A 22 -3.48 -8.44 23.19
C LYS A 22 -4.77 -7.99 23.86
N GLU A 23 -5.83 -8.76 23.70
CA GLU A 23 -7.17 -8.43 24.21
C GLU A 23 -7.62 -7.01 23.85
N LEU A 24 -7.39 -6.62 22.57
CA LEU A 24 -7.67 -5.26 22.13
C LEU A 24 -9.18 -5.02 21.98
N MET A 25 -9.69 -4.10 22.79
CA MET A 25 -11.10 -3.69 22.75
C MET A 25 -11.26 -2.37 21.97
N ILE A 26 -11.06 -2.43 20.66
CA ILE A 26 -11.18 -1.26 19.79
C ILE A 26 -12.44 -1.39 18.94
N GLY A 27 -13.33 -0.41 19.04
CA GLY A 27 -14.56 -0.38 18.25
C GLY A 27 -14.30 -0.29 16.74
N PRO A 28 -15.24 -0.75 15.89
CA PRO A 28 -15.02 -0.87 14.45
C PRO A 28 -14.62 0.43 13.77
N GLU A 29 -15.23 1.55 14.15
CA GLU A 29 -14.91 2.85 13.55
C GLU A 29 -13.52 3.34 13.93
N THR A 30 -13.18 3.28 15.21
CA THR A 30 -11.84 3.64 15.69
C THR A 30 -10.76 2.76 15.04
N ARG A 31 -11.06 1.49 14.80
CA ARG A 31 -10.15 0.58 14.10
C ARG A 31 -9.88 1.03 12.67
N LYS A 32 -10.93 1.38 11.91
CA LYS A 32 -10.77 1.92 10.55
C LYS A 32 -9.91 3.18 10.54
N GLN A 33 -10.17 4.09 11.49
CA GLN A 33 -9.39 5.32 11.65
C GLN A 33 -7.92 5.03 11.95
N THR A 34 -7.66 4.11 12.88
CA THR A 34 -6.29 3.74 13.26
C THR A 34 -5.53 3.12 12.08
N ILE A 35 -6.16 2.22 11.33
CA ILE A 35 -5.57 1.65 10.11
C ILE A 35 -5.28 2.74 9.08
N PHE A 36 -6.19 3.69 8.91
CA PHE A 36 -6.01 4.77 7.93
C PHE A 36 -4.88 5.73 8.33
N VAL A 37 -4.73 6.06 9.62
CA VAL A 37 -3.61 6.85 10.14
C VAL A 37 -2.28 6.13 9.92
N ASP A 38 -2.22 4.84 10.24
CA ASP A 38 -1.01 4.02 10.03
C ASP A 38 -0.65 3.93 8.53
N LEU A 39 -1.65 3.78 7.67
CA LEU A 39 -1.47 3.82 6.21
C LEU A 39 -0.88 5.16 5.74
N ASP A 40 -1.39 6.28 6.24
CA ASP A 40 -0.89 7.62 5.88
C ASP A 40 0.58 7.81 6.29
N ILE A 41 0.94 7.35 7.48
CA ILE A 41 2.31 7.37 7.99
C ILE A 41 3.21 6.44 7.16
N SER A 42 2.73 5.23 6.84
CA SER A 42 3.49 4.27 6.04
C SER A 42 3.78 4.78 4.63
N LEU A 43 2.81 5.43 3.99
CA LEU A 43 3.00 6.09 2.69
C LEU A 43 4.03 7.22 2.77
N SER A 44 4.04 7.97 3.87
CA SER A 44 5.02 9.04 4.09
C SER A 44 6.42 8.48 4.31
N ASN A 45 6.56 7.39 5.07
CA ASN A 45 7.82 6.67 5.23
C ASN A 45 8.35 6.11 3.91
N MET A 46 7.45 5.57 3.08
CA MET A 46 7.77 5.09 1.74
C MET A 46 8.34 6.22 0.86
N ALA A 47 7.71 7.40 0.88
CA ALA A 47 8.21 8.57 0.16
C ALA A 47 9.56 9.03 0.70
N GLU A 48 9.74 9.04 2.01
CA GLU A 48 11.00 9.40 2.67
C GLU A 48 12.13 8.43 2.26
N ALA A 49 11.88 7.12 2.27
CA ALA A 49 12.85 6.11 1.87
C ALA A 49 13.21 6.21 0.38
N ALA A 50 12.24 6.47 -0.49
CA ALA A 50 12.46 6.67 -1.93
C ALA A 50 13.21 7.98 -2.24
N GLY A 51 12.95 9.05 -1.50
CA GLY A 51 13.72 10.29 -1.49
C GLY A 51 13.67 11.14 -2.76
N TRP A 52 12.84 10.83 -3.76
CA TRP A 52 12.81 11.53 -5.05
C TRP A 52 12.53 13.03 -4.94
N TYR A 53 11.79 13.44 -3.93
CA TYR A 53 11.36 14.84 -3.72
C TYR A 53 12.47 15.73 -3.09
N LYS A 54 13.57 15.14 -2.63
CA LYS A 54 14.65 15.86 -1.95
C LYS A 54 15.58 16.55 -2.95
N VAL A 55 15.10 17.65 -3.52
CA VAL A 55 15.85 18.39 -4.56
C VAL A 55 16.97 19.27 -4.01
N VAL A 56 16.85 19.73 -2.77
CA VAL A 56 17.89 20.59 -2.13
C VAL A 56 19.06 19.77 -1.62
N ASN A 57 18.77 18.64 -0.98
CA ASN A 57 19.77 17.68 -0.50
C ASN A 57 19.44 16.30 -1.07
N PRO A 58 19.74 16.05 -2.36
CA PRO A 58 19.43 14.80 -2.99
C PRO A 58 20.22 13.66 -2.35
N ARG A 59 19.54 12.52 -2.21
CA ARG A 59 20.15 11.27 -1.74
C ARG A 59 19.63 10.10 -2.56
N GLU A 60 20.37 9.02 -2.56
CA GLU A 60 19.90 7.77 -3.11
C GLU A 60 18.76 7.18 -2.25
N ALA A 61 17.88 6.41 -2.90
CA ALA A 61 16.84 5.70 -2.20
C ALA A 61 17.43 4.66 -1.24
N ASP A 62 16.89 4.61 -0.03
CA ASP A 62 17.11 3.48 0.87
C ASP A 62 16.22 2.32 0.40
N LYS A 63 16.82 1.36 -0.32
CA LYS A 63 16.06 0.27 -0.97
C LYS A 63 15.42 -0.69 0.03
N GLU A 64 16.05 -0.90 1.18
CA GLU A 64 15.52 -1.78 2.22
C GLU A 64 14.31 -1.14 2.89
N ASP A 65 14.46 0.09 3.35
CA ASP A 65 13.37 0.84 3.98
C ASP A 65 12.24 1.15 2.99
N LEU A 66 12.56 1.37 1.70
CA LEU A 66 11.55 1.54 0.66
C LEU A 66 10.71 0.28 0.50
N LEU A 67 11.32 -0.89 0.35
CA LEU A 67 10.62 -2.16 0.21
C LEU A 67 9.77 -2.45 1.44
N LYS A 68 10.32 -2.23 2.64
CA LYS A 68 9.62 -2.43 3.91
C LYS A 68 8.39 -1.53 4.03
N SER A 69 8.55 -0.22 3.81
CA SER A 69 7.45 0.74 3.91
C SER A 69 6.40 0.54 2.80
N TYR A 70 6.84 0.15 1.60
CA TYR A 70 5.95 -0.21 0.50
C TYR A 70 5.07 -1.41 0.86
N VAL A 71 5.67 -2.49 1.35
CA VAL A 71 4.96 -3.70 1.76
C VAL A 71 4.01 -3.42 2.92
N GLN A 72 4.41 -2.58 3.88
CA GLN A 72 3.53 -2.12 4.97
C GLN A 72 2.31 -1.35 4.41
N SER A 73 2.52 -0.45 3.46
CA SER A 73 1.43 0.29 2.81
C SER A 73 0.47 -0.63 2.05
N VAL A 74 1.00 -1.63 1.35
CA VAL A 74 0.20 -2.66 0.68
C VAL A 74 -0.65 -3.42 1.69
N ALA A 75 -0.05 -3.89 2.79
CA ALA A 75 -0.76 -4.64 3.84
C ALA A 75 -1.89 -3.82 4.47
N LEU A 76 -1.62 -2.55 4.79
CA LEU A 76 -2.61 -1.67 5.40
C LEU A 76 -3.76 -1.31 4.44
N LEU A 77 -3.48 -1.15 3.13
CA LEU A 77 -4.55 -0.99 2.13
C LEU A 77 -5.42 -2.23 2.02
N LEU A 78 -4.81 -3.42 2.01
CA LEU A 78 -5.55 -4.68 2.01
C LEU A 78 -6.42 -4.82 3.27
N LEU A 79 -5.86 -4.52 4.44
CA LEU A 79 -6.59 -4.57 5.69
C LEU A 79 -7.74 -3.55 5.74
N TYR A 80 -7.49 -2.32 5.29
CA TYR A 80 -8.53 -1.29 5.19
C TYR A 80 -9.66 -1.72 4.25
N SER A 81 -9.33 -2.33 3.10
CA SER A 81 -10.36 -2.87 2.18
C SER A 81 -11.25 -3.90 2.84
N ALA A 82 -10.68 -4.76 3.71
CA ALA A 82 -11.45 -5.73 4.47
C ALA A 82 -12.40 -5.06 5.48
N LYS A 83 -11.93 -4.04 6.19
CA LYS A 83 -12.76 -3.30 7.16
C LYS A 83 -13.88 -2.49 6.50
N MET A 84 -13.69 -2.05 5.28
CA MET A 84 -14.68 -1.33 4.47
C MET A 84 -15.61 -2.28 3.68
N GLN A 85 -15.36 -3.60 3.68
CA GLN A 85 -16.05 -4.57 2.82
C GLN A 85 -15.82 -4.30 1.32
N TRP A 86 -14.64 -3.80 0.97
CA TRP A 86 -14.23 -3.43 -0.39
C TRP A 86 -13.19 -4.38 -0.99
N THR A 87 -13.10 -5.61 -0.49
CA THR A 87 -12.09 -6.58 -0.93
C THR A 87 -12.16 -6.89 -2.43
N HIS A 88 -13.32 -6.75 -3.04
CA HIS A 88 -13.50 -6.88 -4.50
C HIS A 88 -12.75 -5.81 -5.31
N LEU A 89 -12.36 -4.70 -4.69
CA LEU A 89 -11.65 -3.61 -5.36
C LEU A 89 -10.12 -3.84 -5.44
N VAL A 90 -9.59 -4.73 -4.61
CA VAL A 90 -8.14 -5.01 -4.56
C VAL A 90 -7.74 -6.24 -5.37
N VAL A 91 -8.67 -7.11 -5.73
CA VAL A 91 -8.40 -8.28 -6.58
C VAL A 91 -8.11 -7.80 -8.00
N LEU A 92 -7.02 -8.31 -8.57
CA LEU A 92 -6.56 -7.96 -9.91
C LEU A 92 -6.84 -9.13 -10.87
N ASP A 93 -7.49 -8.84 -11.97
CA ASP A 93 -7.52 -9.74 -13.12
C ASP A 93 -6.22 -9.61 -13.95
N ASP A 94 -6.02 -10.52 -14.89
CA ASP A 94 -4.85 -10.52 -15.76
C ASP A 94 -4.70 -9.20 -16.54
N GLN A 95 -5.81 -8.60 -16.95
CA GLN A 95 -5.81 -7.36 -17.71
C GLN A 95 -5.38 -6.16 -16.86
N ALA A 96 -5.87 -6.07 -15.62
CA ALA A 96 -5.46 -5.05 -14.67
C ALA A 96 -3.97 -5.21 -14.30
N TRP A 97 -3.53 -6.45 -14.08
CA TRP A 97 -2.13 -6.76 -13.83
C TRP A 97 -1.22 -6.33 -14.99
N GLN A 98 -1.59 -6.69 -16.22
CA GLN A 98 -0.83 -6.28 -17.41
C GLN A 98 -0.77 -4.75 -17.56
N ARG A 99 -1.85 -4.03 -17.27
CA ARG A 99 -1.84 -2.55 -17.29
C ARG A 99 -0.83 -1.99 -16.30
N ILE A 100 -0.72 -2.57 -15.11
CA ILE A 100 0.24 -2.14 -14.09
C ILE A 100 1.67 -2.45 -14.54
N THR A 101 1.95 -3.68 -14.95
CA THR A 101 3.31 -4.14 -15.29
C THR A 101 3.84 -3.54 -16.59
N ASN A 102 2.95 -3.23 -17.54
CA ASN A 102 3.31 -2.59 -18.82
C ASN A 102 3.22 -1.06 -18.74
N ALA A 103 2.85 -0.50 -17.58
CA ALA A 103 2.83 0.95 -17.42
C ALA A 103 4.24 1.51 -17.59
N LYS A 104 4.34 2.66 -18.27
CA LYS A 104 5.62 3.33 -18.44
C LYS A 104 6.18 3.73 -17.08
N SER A 105 7.39 3.27 -16.80
CA SER A 105 8.13 3.70 -15.61
C SER A 105 8.39 5.20 -15.66
N SER A 106 8.17 5.86 -14.53
CA SER A 106 8.47 7.27 -14.38
C SER A 106 9.63 7.48 -13.43
N THR A 107 10.61 8.26 -13.87
CA THR A 107 11.74 8.73 -13.05
C THR A 107 11.71 10.25 -12.89
N LYS A 108 10.77 10.91 -13.56
CA LYS A 108 10.67 12.37 -13.51
C LYS A 108 10.03 12.83 -12.22
N LEU A 109 10.66 13.82 -11.59
CA LEU A 109 10.20 14.43 -10.33
C LEU A 109 8.70 14.80 -10.38
N ALA A 110 8.28 15.52 -11.43
CA ALA A 110 6.88 15.97 -11.56
C ALA A 110 5.88 14.82 -11.62
N GLU A 111 6.22 13.72 -12.30
CA GLU A 111 5.34 12.57 -12.45
C GLU A 111 5.25 11.76 -11.14
N LEU A 112 6.37 11.58 -10.44
CA LEU A 112 6.39 10.91 -9.14
C LEU A 112 5.63 11.73 -8.09
N ASN A 113 5.82 13.06 -8.05
CA ASN A 113 5.04 13.95 -7.20
C ASN A 113 3.55 13.83 -7.48
N LYS A 114 3.16 13.88 -8.76
CA LYS A 114 1.76 13.76 -9.17
C LYS A 114 1.15 12.42 -8.73
N SER A 115 1.84 11.32 -8.94
CA SER A 115 1.37 9.99 -8.55
C SER A 115 1.18 9.88 -7.03
N TYR A 116 2.16 10.33 -6.24
CA TYR A 116 2.08 10.30 -4.79
C TYR A 116 0.94 11.18 -4.25
N LEU A 117 0.84 12.41 -4.72
CA LEU A 117 -0.25 13.32 -4.32
C LEU A 117 -1.62 12.80 -4.74
N ALA A 118 -1.72 12.15 -5.91
CA ALA A 118 -2.96 11.50 -6.34
C ALA A 118 -3.36 10.34 -5.43
N ILE A 119 -2.42 9.51 -4.98
CA ILE A 119 -2.70 8.44 -4.00
C ILE A 119 -3.29 9.06 -2.72
N LYS A 120 -2.66 10.09 -2.17
CA LYS A 120 -3.13 10.78 -0.96
C LYS A 120 -4.53 11.37 -1.14
N HIS A 121 -4.77 12.03 -2.26
CA HIS A 121 -6.07 12.59 -2.60
C HIS A 121 -7.17 11.52 -2.70
N PHE A 122 -6.92 10.46 -3.45
CA PHE A 122 -7.89 9.37 -3.63
C PHE A 122 -8.18 8.62 -2.34
N LEU A 123 -7.18 8.39 -1.50
CA LEU A 123 -7.40 7.78 -0.19
C LEU A 123 -8.22 8.68 0.73
N SER A 124 -7.95 9.99 0.73
CA SER A 124 -8.74 10.97 1.48
C SER A 124 -10.20 10.99 1.02
N ASP A 125 -10.45 10.99 -0.30
CA ASP A 125 -11.78 10.93 -0.87
C ASP A 125 -12.49 9.60 -0.55
N ALA A 126 -11.79 8.49 -0.61
CA ALA A 126 -12.29 7.17 -0.22
C ALA A 126 -12.72 7.15 1.27
N TYR A 127 -11.91 7.75 2.16
CA TYR A 127 -12.20 7.78 3.58
C TYR A 127 -13.37 8.72 3.91
N PHE A 128 -13.29 9.99 3.50
CA PHE A 128 -14.28 11.01 3.91
C PHE A 128 -15.60 10.93 3.13
N ASN A 129 -15.54 10.54 1.85
CA ASN A 129 -16.70 10.51 0.96
C ASN A 129 -17.15 9.10 0.60
N HIS A 130 -16.52 8.07 1.16
CA HIS A 130 -16.82 6.65 0.89
C HIS A 130 -16.77 6.27 -0.60
N GLN A 131 -15.86 6.89 -1.36
CA GLN A 131 -15.74 6.68 -2.81
C GLN A 131 -14.90 5.44 -3.12
N GLN A 132 -15.57 4.36 -3.52
CA GLN A 132 -14.92 3.09 -3.86
C GLN A 132 -13.98 3.21 -5.06
N GLU A 133 -14.36 3.97 -6.09
CA GLU A 133 -13.52 4.18 -7.27
C GLU A 133 -12.23 4.93 -6.92
N SER A 134 -12.28 5.89 -6.02
CA SER A 134 -11.09 6.58 -5.52
C SER A 134 -10.16 5.61 -4.78
N PHE A 135 -10.70 4.71 -3.95
CA PHE A 135 -9.92 3.66 -3.31
C PHE A 135 -9.24 2.75 -4.34
N ARG A 136 -9.96 2.30 -5.36
CA ARG A 136 -9.43 1.46 -6.43
C ARG A 136 -8.32 2.17 -7.21
N HIS A 137 -8.49 3.45 -7.51
CA HIS A 137 -7.44 4.25 -8.16
C HIS A 137 -6.18 4.38 -7.30
N ALA A 138 -6.32 4.64 -6.00
CA ALA A 138 -5.20 4.69 -5.07
C ALA A 138 -4.44 3.35 -5.03
N TRP A 139 -5.16 2.24 -4.97
CA TRP A 139 -4.59 0.90 -5.00
C TRP A 139 -3.77 0.65 -6.25
N HIS A 140 -4.33 0.91 -7.43
CA HIS A 140 -3.65 0.72 -8.71
C HIS A 140 -2.42 1.63 -8.85
N LEU A 141 -2.50 2.88 -8.38
CA LEU A 141 -1.36 3.80 -8.39
C LEU A 141 -0.24 3.34 -7.46
N LEU A 142 -0.56 2.84 -6.26
CA LEU A 142 0.45 2.31 -5.35
C LEU A 142 1.18 1.12 -5.98
N LEU A 143 0.44 0.18 -6.57
CA LEU A 143 1.04 -0.96 -7.27
C LEU A 143 1.91 -0.51 -8.45
N LYS A 144 1.44 0.45 -9.24
CA LYS A 144 2.20 1.00 -10.36
C LYS A 144 3.50 1.67 -9.88
N MET A 145 3.46 2.46 -8.82
CA MET A 145 4.68 3.09 -8.28
C MET A 145 5.70 2.05 -7.82
N GLY A 146 5.29 1.02 -7.08
CA GLY A 146 6.20 -0.03 -6.62
C GLY A 146 6.78 -0.84 -7.78
N ILE A 147 5.90 -1.38 -8.63
CA ILE A 147 6.30 -2.35 -9.65
C ILE A 147 6.94 -1.66 -10.86
N SER A 148 6.36 -0.57 -11.35
CA SER A 148 6.82 0.07 -12.58
C SER A 148 7.82 1.20 -12.35
N ASP A 149 7.60 2.07 -11.37
CA ASP A 149 8.49 3.21 -11.13
C ASP A 149 9.74 2.83 -10.33
N TRP A 150 9.60 2.02 -9.29
CA TRP A 150 10.70 1.59 -8.43
C TRP A 150 11.24 0.21 -8.77
N GLN A 151 10.67 -0.48 -9.77
CA GLN A 151 11.14 -1.77 -10.27
C GLN A 151 11.17 -2.87 -9.18
N LEU A 152 10.28 -2.79 -8.20
CA LEU A 152 10.12 -3.84 -7.21
C LEU A 152 9.50 -5.08 -7.89
N THR A 153 10.18 -6.22 -7.80
CA THR A 153 9.66 -7.43 -8.42
C THR A 153 8.56 -8.08 -7.55
N PRO A 154 7.61 -8.81 -8.14
CA PRO A 154 6.62 -9.56 -7.38
C PRO A 154 7.22 -10.48 -6.32
N ASP A 155 8.38 -11.10 -6.61
CA ASP A 155 9.06 -11.99 -5.67
C ASP A 155 9.65 -11.23 -4.47
N GLN A 156 10.23 -10.06 -4.70
CA GLN A 156 10.71 -9.18 -3.62
C GLN A 156 9.55 -8.75 -2.72
N ILE A 157 8.44 -8.31 -3.32
CA ILE A 157 7.24 -7.87 -2.59
C ILE A 157 6.67 -9.03 -1.78
N SER A 158 6.49 -10.20 -2.40
CA SER A 158 5.93 -11.38 -1.73
C SER A 158 6.80 -11.88 -0.58
N SER A 159 8.13 -11.91 -0.78
CA SER A 159 9.08 -12.33 0.25
C SER A 159 9.11 -11.36 1.44
N ALA A 160 9.15 -10.05 1.16
CA ALA A 160 9.13 -9.03 2.20
C ALA A 160 7.79 -9.02 2.95
N TYR A 161 6.68 -9.21 2.24
CA TYR A 161 5.35 -9.33 2.85
C TYR A 161 5.27 -10.54 3.79
N GLN A 162 5.73 -11.70 3.34
CA GLN A 162 5.77 -12.90 4.18
C GLN A 162 6.68 -12.72 5.40
N ALA A 163 7.83 -12.08 5.24
CA ALA A 163 8.72 -11.76 6.35
C ALA A 163 8.05 -10.84 7.38
N MET A 164 7.31 -9.82 6.92
CA MET A 164 6.52 -8.93 7.78
C MET A 164 5.46 -9.71 8.57
N ILE A 165 4.69 -10.57 7.89
CA ILE A 165 3.66 -11.41 8.56
C ILE A 165 4.27 -12.31 9.62
N ASN A 166 5.46 -12.87 9.38
CA ASN A 166 6.13 -13.81 10.29
C ASN A 166 6.82 -13.14 11.50
N GLN A 167 6.91 -11.81 11.55
CA GLN A 167 7.48 -11.09 12.69
C GLN A 167 6.56 -11.10 13.92
N TYR A 168 5.32 -11.45 13.75
CA TYR A 168 4.27 -11.53 14.76
C TYR A 168 3.79 -12.98 14.97
#